data_4ab5154e3696cbc9cd8e7170af4f39b3
#
_entry.id   4ab5154e3696cbc9cd8e7170af4f39b3
#
_cell.length_a   1.000
_cell.length_b   1.000
_cell.length_c   1.000
_cell.angle_alpha   90.00
_cell.angle_beta   90.00
_cell.angle_gamma   90.00
#
_symmetry.space_group_name_H-M   'P 1'
#
loop_
_entity.id
_entity.type
_entity.pdbx_description
1 polymer ?
#
loop_
_entity_poly.entity_id
_entity_poly.type
_entity_poly.pdbx_seq_one_letter_code
_entity_poly.pdbx_strand_id
1 'polypeptide(L)'
;WIFVRLIHNLPSKMYIIPFIHFMKVRIFVENKSINTDMKNNFIRLTLLASLFCNAPGLHLQAQAPHPERIYLSGTGIDNTVTWDFLCSKGQNSGKWKKIEVPCNWELQGFGEYTYGRWYTIKGAKPSDETGIYRHKFEAPKSWSGQRVKIYFDGVMTDTEVLINGKLAGEMHQGGFNRFCYDITDLLTLGKKNTLEVKVAKESANSSINAAERKADWWLYGGIYRPVWLEVVPQVHIEHFVLNADQHGKFQASCEMYGDAKGYELHVSVRGLK
;
A
#
# COMPACT_ATOMS: atom_id res chain seq x y z
N TRP A 1 13.64 3.54 -8.42
CA TRP A 1 13.91 3.51 -6.96
C TRP A 1 14.33 4.90 -6.54
N ILE A 2 13.67 5.45 -5.53
CA ILE A 2 13.95 6.79 -5.02
C ILE A 2 14.49 6.67 -3.60
N PHE A 3 15.67 7.23 -3.34
CA PHE A 3 16.29 7.25 -2.01
C PHE A 3 16.66 8.69 -1.64
N VAL A 4 16.22 9.19 -0.48
CA VAL A 4 16.59 10.50 0.07
C VAL A 4 17.32 10.29 1.41
N ARG A 5 18.53 10.84 1.56
CA ARG A 5 19.31 10.83 2.80
C ARG A 5 19.69 12.27 3.18
N LEU A 6 19.32 12.78 4.33
CA LEU A 6 19.65 14.12 4.84
C LEU A 6 20.70 14.01 5.96
N ILE A 7 21.87 14.64 5.79
CA ILE A 7 22.90 14.70 6.85
C ILE A 7 22.92 16.12 7.40
N HIS A 8 22.66 16.28 8.69
CA HIS A 8 22.79 17.56 9.36
C HIS A 8 24.25 17.77 9.78
N ASN A 9 24.80 18.96 9.45
CA ASN A 9 26.14 19.49 9.69
C ASN A 9 27.23 19.15 8.67
N LEU A 10 27.09 19.73 7.47
CA LEU A 10 28.22 20.17 6.65
C LEU A 10 27.85 21.46 5.92
N PRO A 11 28.79 22.40 5.66
CA PRO A 11 28.48 23.70 5.12
C PRO A 11 27.92 23.60 3.71
N SER A 12 26.86 24.37 3.48
CA SER A 12 26.09 24.50 2.25
C SER A 12 26.94 24.78 1.02
N LYS A 13 27.24 23.78 0.21
CA LYS A 13 27.48 23.95 -1.23
C LYS A 13 26.85 22.77 -1.96
N MET A 14 25.63 22.99 -2.42
CA MET A 14 24.93 22.11 -3.34
C MET A 14 25.38 22.46 -4.76
N TYR A 15 26.16 21.62 -5.41
CA TYR A 15 26.47 21.75 -6.83
C TYR A 15 25.36 21.11 -7.64
N ILE A 16 24.62 21.93 -8.39
CA ILE A 16 23.61 21.50 -9.37
C ILE A 16 24.31 21.27 -10.69
N ILE A 17 24.36 20.05 -11.16
CA ILE A 17 24.84 19.71 -12.49
C ILE A 17 23.63 19.71 -13.44
N PRO A 18 23.64 20.50 -14.53
CA PRO A 18 22.52 20.58 -15.45
C PRO A 18 22.59 19.45 -16.48
N PHE A 19 22.00 18.30 -16.19
CA PHE A 19 21.61 17.32 -17.21
C PHE A 19 20.60 16.32 -16.63
N ILE A 20 19.33 16.56 -16.91
CA ILE A 20 18.23 15.66 -16.51
C ILE A 20 18.09 14.59 -17.58
N HIS A 21 18.80 13.47 -17.44
CA HIS A 21 18.41 12.19 -18.00
C HIS A 21 18.37 11.19 -16.84
N PHE A 22 17.17 10.85 -16.40
CA PHE A 22 16.87 9.85 -15.35
C PHE A 22 17.61 10.03 -14.01
N MET A 23 16.94 10.68 -13.07
CA MET A 23 17.42 10.80 -11.68
C MET A 23 16.92 9.63 -10.82
N LYS A 24 17.83 9.02 -10.05
CA LYS A 24 17.46 8.12 -8.92
C LYS A 24 17.56 8.89 -7.62
N VAL A 25 16.44 9.02 -6.89
CA VAL A 25 16.38 9.65 -5.56
C VAL A 25 16.19 8.57 -4.50
N ARG A 26 17.01 8.58 -3.47
CA ARG A 26 16.92 7.66 -2.30
C ARG A 26 16.51 8.44 -1.07
N ILE A 27 15.44 8.00 -0.38
CA ILE A 27 14.99 8.59 0.88
C ILE A 27 14.99 7.50 1.96
N PHE A 28 15.66 7.72 3.09
CA PHE A 28 15.51 6.90 4.29
C PHE A 28 15.74 7.71 5.56
N VAL A 29 15.23 7.20 6.67
CA VAL A 29 15.23 7.84 7.97
C VAL A 29 16.00 6.97 8.97
N GLU A 30 16.93 7.56 9.70
CA GLU A 30 17.68 6.89 10.76
C GLU A 30 17.39 7.50 12.13
N ASN A 31 17.29 6.65 13.15
CA ASN A 31 17.14 7.11 14.54
C ASN A 31 18.52 7.29 15.21
N LYS A 32 18.85 8.51 15.59
CA LYS A 32 20.14 8.83 16.25
C LYS A 32 20.34 8.15 17.60
N SER A 33 19.27 7.85 18.34
CA SER A 33 19.38 7.25 19.67
C SER A 33 19.89 5.80 19.66
N ILE A 34 19.63 5.08 18.56
CA ILE A 34 20.10 3.70 18.39
C ILE A 34 21.62 3.64 18.11
N ASN A 35 22.16 4.69 17.45
CA ASN A 35 23.58 4.74 17.12
C ASN A 35 24.51 5.00 18.32
N THR A 36 24.04 5.66 19.37
CA THR A 36 24.86 5.94 20.57
C THR A 36 25.03 4.70 21.43
N ASP A 37 24.01 3.89 21.59
CA ASP A 37 24.11 2.63 22.37
C ASP A 37 24.86 1.52 21.63
N MET A 38 24.72 1.46 20.30
CA MET A 38 25.48 0.52 19.49
C MET A 38 26.98 0.85 19.42
N LYS A 39 27.36 2.13 19.42
CA LYS A 39 28.79 2.51 19.47
C LYS A 39 29.45 2.07 20.76
N ASN A 40 28.77 2.21 21.90
CA ASN A 40 29.31 1.76 23.18
C ASN A 40 29.39 0.23 23.31
N ASN A 41 28.45 -0.50 22.73
CA ASN A 41 28.49 -1.96 22.70
C ASN A 41 29.51 -2.50 21.67
N PHE A 42 29.69 -1.79 20.55
CA PHE A 42 30.71 -2.15 19.56
C PHE A 42 32.14 -1.95 20.08
N ILE A 43 32.39 -0.89 20.84
CA ILE A 43 33.72 -0.64 21.45
C ILE A 43 34.06 -1.72 22.48
N ARG A 44 33.10 -2.22 23.26
CA ARG A 44 33.32 -3.37 24.16
C ARG A 44 33.55 -4.70 23.43
N LEU A 45 32.89 -4.93 22.30
CA LEU A 45 33.08 -6.14 21.49
C LEU A 45 34.38 -6.11 20.70
N THR A 46 34.83 -4.94 20.22
CA THR A 46 36.06 -4.78 19.42
C THR A 46 37.31 -5.00 20.28
N LEU A 47 37.29 -4.73 21.56
CA LEU A 47 38.42 -5.01 22.47
C LEU A 47 38.59 -6.50 22.78
N LEU A 48 37.54 -7.30 22.65
CA LEU A 48 37.61 -8.77 22.78
C LEU A 48 37.93 -9.48 21.43
N ALA A 49 37.57 -8.83 20.29
CA ALA A 49 37.82 -9.39 18.96
C ALA A 49 39.19 -9.10 18.38
N SER A 50 39.97 -8.16 18.96
CA SER A 50 41.31 -7.83 18.48
C SER A 50 42.38 -8.89 18.83
N LEU A 51 42.03 -9.95 19.55
CA LEU A 51 42.90 -11.07 19.85
C LEU A 51 42.76 -12.25 18.87
N PHE A 52 41.79 -12.28 18.00
CA PHE A 52 41.60 -13.32 16.99
C PHE A 52 40.97 -12.73 15.72
N CYS A 53 41.76 -12.52 14.70
CA CYS A 53 41.48 -12.64 13.27
C CYS A 53 42.03 -11.50 12.41
N ASN A 54 43.13 -11.81 11.74
CA ASN A 54 43.43 -11.27 10.41
C ASN A 54 42.46 -11.92 9.40
N ALA A 55 41.26 -11.34 9.21
CA ALA A 55 40.35 -11.67 8.14
C ALA A 55 39.85 -10.37 7.48
N PRO A 56 39.80 -10.27 6.13
CA PRO A 56 39.35 -9.07 5.44
C PRO A 56 37.89 -8.78 5.79
N GLY A 57 37.60 -7.52 6.09
CA GLY A 57 36.37 -7.04 6.70
C GLY A 57 35.10 -7.49 6.03
N LEU A 58 34.31 -8.24 6.77
CA LEU A 58 32.88 -8.38 6.53
C LEU A 58 32.18 -7.06 6.93
N HIS A 59 31.96 -6.18 5.96
CA HIS A 59 31.02 -5.08 6.15
C HIS A 59 29.61 -5.66 6.17
N LEU A 60 29.10 -6.00 7.34
CA LEU A 60 27.67 -6.17 7.57
C LEU A 60 26.99 -4.80 7.41
N GLN A 61 26.60 -4.48 6.20
CA GLN A 61 25.68 -3.39 5.96
C GLN A 61 24.30 -3.85 6.47
N ALA A 62 23.90 -3.36 7.65
CA ALA A 62 22.53 -3.48 8.09
C ALA A 62 21.67 -2.74 7.04
N GLN A 63 21.01 -3.50 6.21
CA GLN A 63 20.02 -2.97 5.27
C GLN A 63 18.87 -2.42 6.11
N ALA A 64 18.58 -1.12 5.98
CA ALA A 64 17.38 -0.55 6.59
C ALA A 64 16.17 -1.40 6.16
N PRO A 65 15.28 -1.76 7.09
CA PRO A 65 14.11 -2.56 6.73
C PRO A 65 13.32 -1.84 5.64
N HIS A 66 13.24 -2.45 4.47
CA HIS A 66 12.34 -1.99 3.43
C HIS A 66 10.91 -2.31 3.87
N PRO A 67 9.93 -1.42 3.62
CA PRO A 67 8.54 -1.76 3.85
C PRO A 67 8.22 -3.04 3.07
N GLU A 68 7.78 -4.06 3.78
CA GLU A 68 7.43 -5.34 3.19
C GLU A 68 6.01 -5.25 2.65
N ARG A 69 5.82 -5.55 1.37
CA ARG A 69 4.49 -5.73 0.77
C ARG A 69 4.09 -7.18 0.83
N ILE A 70 2.99 -7.44 1.54
CA ILE A 70 2.43 -8.78 1.71
C ILE A 70 1.11 -8.82 0.95
N TYR A 71 1.08 -9.51 -0.18
CA TYR A 71 -0.12 -9.65 -0.98
C TYR A 71 -1.11 -10.60 -0.33
N LEU A 72 -2.34 -10.14 -0.11
CA LEU A 72 -3.48 -10.94 0.35
C LEU A 72 -4.27 -11.51 -0.83
N SER A 73 -4.25 -10.82 -1.95
CA SER A 73 -4.71 -11.28 -3.26
C SER A 73 -3.53 -11.69 -4.12
N GLY A 74 -3.78 -12.12 -5.34
CA GLY A 74 -2.75 -12.19 -6.37
C GLY A 74 -2.26 -10.79 -6.78
N THR A 75 -1.23 -10.76 -7.61
CA THR A 75 -0.58 -9.53 -8.12
C THR A 75 -1.21 -9.03 -9.43
N GLY A 76 -2.13 -9.78 -10.02
CA GLY A 76 -2.82 -9.46 -11.26
C GLY A 76 -3.73 -10.60 -11.71
N ILE A 77 -4.40 -10.43 -12.84
CA ILE A 77 -5.37 -11.41 -13.37
C ILE A 77 -4.73 -12.78 -13.71
N ASP A 78 -3.45 -12.80 -14.04
CA ASP A 78 -2.70 -14.02 -14.32
C ASP A 78 -2.06 -14.65 -13.08
N ASN A 79 -2.21 -14.00 -11.93
CA ASN A 79 -1.71 -14.48 -10.64
C ASN A 79 -2.72 -14.09 -9.57
N THR A 80 -3.68 -14.96 -9.29
CA THR A 80 -4.81 -14.73 -8.40
C THR A 80 -4.70 -15.57 -7.12
N VAL A 81 -5.49 -15.20 -6.11
CA VAL A 81 -5.68 -15.98 -4.86
C VAL A 81 -7.18 -16.19 -4.65
N THR A 82 -7.55 -17.42 -4.32
CA THR A 82 -8.94 -17.81 -4.10
C THR A 82 -9.47 -17.28 -2.77
N TRP A 83 -10.57 -16.52 -2.80
CA TRP A 83 -11.30 -16.02 -1.63
C TRP A 83 -12.70 -16.61 -1.56
N ASP A 84 -13.38 -16.49 -0.40
CA ASP A 84 -14.81 -16.72 -0.29
C ASP A 84 -15.58 -15.50 -0.82
N PHE A 85 -16.68 -15.74 -1.55
CA PHE A 85 -17.46 -14.70 -2.20
C PHE A 85 -18.96 -15.00 -2.15
N LEU A 86 -19.75 -13.95 -1.92
CA LEU A 86 -21.20 -13.97 -1.98
C LEU A 86 -21.69 -12.82 -2.86
N CYS A 87 -22.29 -13.14 -4.00
CA CYS A 87 -22.97 -12.18 -4.86
C CYS A 87 -24.44 -12.03 -4.44
N SER A 88 -24.96 -10.81 -4.40
CA SER A 88 -26.35 -10.55 -3.97
C SER A 88 -27.38 -10.89 -5.01
N LYS A 89 -27.06 -10.72 -6.31
CA LYS A 89 -27.99 -10.89 -7.45
C LYS A 89 -27.30 -11.52 -8.64
N GLY A 90 -28.11 -11.87 -9.67
CA GLY A 90 -27.64 -12.41 -10.92
C GLY A 90 -27.12 -13.83 -10.85
N GLN A 91 -26.23 -14.18 -11.76
CA GLN A 91 -25.67 -15.52 -11.85
C GLN A 91 -24.91 -15.89 -10.59
N ASN A 92 -25.05 -17.16 -10.18
CA ASN A 92 -24.37 -17.72 -9.02
C ASN A 92 -24.55 -16.98 -7.69
N SER A 93 -25.59 -16.15 -7.54
CA SER A 93 -25.89 -15.35 -6.35
C SER A 93 -26.51 -16.14 -5.21
N GLY A 94 -26.68 -15.50 -4.04
CA GLY A 94 -27.43 -15.99 -2.89
C GLY A 94 -26.74 -17.06 -2.04
N LYS A 95 -25.52 -17.48 -2.38
CA LYS A 95 -24.74 -18.47 -1.62
C LYS A 95 -23.25 -18.22 -1.72
N TRP A 96 -22.54 -18.57 -0.68
CA TRP A 96 -21.08 -18.50 -0.64
C TRP A 96 -20.45 -19.45 -1.66
N LYS A 97 -19.54 -18.94 -2.44
CA LYS A 97 -18.73 -19.65 -3.43
C LYS A 97 -17.27 -19.19 -3.35
N LYS A 98 -16.42 -19.76 -4.19
CA LYS A 98 -15.03 -19.31 -4.36
C LYS A 98 -14.94 -18.37 -5.54
N ILE A 99 -14.06 -17.38 -5.42
CA ILE A 99 -13.72 -16.42 -6.48
C ILE A 99 -12.22 -16.16 -6.46
N GLU A 100 -11.64 -15.96 -7.64
CA GLU A 100 -10.24 -15.59 -7.78
C GLU A 100 -10.08 -14.06 -7.68
N VAL A 101 -9.13 -13.59 -6.87
CA VAL A 101 -8.86 -12.17 -6.62
C VAL A 101 -7.39 -11.87 -6.94
N PRO A 102 -7.09 -10.80 -7.72
CA PRO A 102 -7.99 -9.80 -8.25
C PRO A 102 -8.68 -10.22 -9.55
N CYS A 103 -9.95 -9.94 -9.67
CA CYS A 103 -10.73 -10.09 -10.90
C CYS A 103 -12.11 -9.45 -10.74
N ASN A 104 -12.73 -9.04 -11.84
CA ASN A 104 -14.14 -8.66 -11.83
C ASN A 104 -15.01 -9.92 -11.68
N TRP A 105 -16.06 -9.84 -10.88
CA TRP A 105 -16.87 -11.02 -10.57
C TRP A 105 -17.68 -11.55 -11.76
N GLU A 106 -18.07 -10.67 -12.71
CA GLU A 106 -18.78 -11.08 -13.93
C GLU A 106 -17.94 -11.99 -14.83
N LEU A 107 -16.62 -11.72 -14.90
CA LEU A 107 -15.69 -12.53 -15.68
C LEU A 107 -15.51 -13.95 -15.13
N GLN A 108 -16.01 -14.21 -13.91
CA GLN A 108 -16.02 -15.53 -13.28
C GLN A 108 -17.45 -16.10 -13.15
N GLY A 109 -18.41 -15.52 -13.90
CA GLY A 109 -19.77 -16.02 -13.98
C GLY A 109 -20.64 -15.67 -12.78
N PHE A 110 -20.35 -14.57 -12.07
CA PHE A 110 -21.21 -14.04 -11.01
C PHE A 110 -21.94 -12.79 -11.49
N GLY A 111 -23.07 -12.50 -10.86
CA GLY A 111 -23.79 -11.26 -11.08
C GLY A 111 -24.42 -11.14 -12.48
N GLU A 112 -24.62 -9.94 -12.94
CA GLU A 112 -25.21 -9.62 -14.24
C GLU A 112 -24.33 -8.66 -15.02
N TYR A 113 -24.24 -8.91 -16.35
CA TYR A 113 -23.61 -7.98 -17.26
C TYR A 113 -24.49 -6.74 -17.44
N THR A 114 -24.01 -5.58 -17.06
CA THR A 114 -24.69 -4.29 -17.19
C THR A 114 -23.91 -3.42 -18.16
N TYR A 115 -24.58 -2.91 -19.20
CA TYR A 115 -23.97 -1.97 -20.12
C TYR A 115 -24.12 -0.53 -19.60
N GLY A 116 -23.06 0.25 -19.66
CA GLY A 116 -23.01 1.58 -19.04
C GLY A 116 -23.97 2.62 -19.62
N ARG A 117 -24.55 2.39 -20.78
CA ARG A 117 -25.59 3.24 -21.38
C ARG A 117 -27.01 2.92 -20.91
N TRP A 118 -27.19 2.11 -19.86
CA TRP A 118 -28.49 1.75 -19.30
C TRP A 118 -29.38 2.98 -19.01
N TYR A 119 -28.77 4.11 -18.61
CA TYR A 119 -29.48 5.36 -18.34
C TYR A 119 -30.20 5.97 -19.56
N THR A 120 -29.89 5.56 -20.78
CA THR A 120 -30.60 5.96 -22.01
C THR A 120 -31.88 5.15 -22.23
N ILE A 121 -32.08 4.08 -21.48
CA ILE A 121 -33.24 3.20 -21.60
C ILE A 121 -34.31 3.66 -20.63
N LYS A 122 -35.50 3.99 -21.15
CA LYS A 122 -36.64 4.47 -20.33
C LYS A 122 -36.99 3.45 -19.24
N GLY A 123 -36.94 3.89 -17.96
CA GLY A 123 -37.28 3.06 -16.81
C GLY A 123 -36.17 2.15 -16.29
N ALA A 124 -35.03 2.11 -16.96
CA ALA A 124 -33.86 1.39 -16.42
C ALA A 124 -33.32 2.07 -15.18
N LYS A 125 -32.81 1.27 -14.25
CA LYS A 125 -32.21 1.72 -12.98
C LYS A 125 -30.75 1.29 -12.93
N PRO A 126 -29.92 1.99 -12.12
CA PRO A 126 -28.57 1.51 -11.81
C PRO A 126 -28.62 0.11 -11.17
N SER A 127 -27.56 -0.64 -11.33
CA SER A 127 -27.44 -1.93 -10.69
C SER A 127 -27.33 -1.76 -9.17
N ASP A 128 -28.11 -2.51 -8.42
CA ASP A 128 -28.01 -2.59 -6.95
C ASP A 128 -27.27 -3.86 -6.49
N GLU A 129 -26.50 -4.44 -7.40
CA GLU A 129 -25.70 -5.64 -7.18
C GLU A 129 -24.54 -5.37 -6.23
N THR A 130 -24.34 -6.26 -5.26
CA THR A 130 -23.27 -6.18 -4.28
C THR A 130 -22.53 -7.52 -4.17
N GLY A 131 -21.26 -7.45 -3.82
CA GLY A 131 -20.42 -8.62 -3.54
C GLY A 131 -19.81 -8.54 -2.15
N ILE A 132 -19.79 -9.65 -1.41
CA ILE A 132 -19.11 -9.77 -0.13
C ILE A 132 -17.98 -10.77 -0.30
N TYR A 133 -16.74 -10.31 -0.05
CA TYR A 133 -15.53 -11.11 -0.06
C TYR A 133 -15.10 -11.43 1.37
N ARG A 134 -14.55 -12.63 1.58
CA ARG A 134 -13.88 -13.01 2.83
C ARG A 134 -12.55 -13.67 2.57
N HIS A 135 -11.56 -13.25 3.32
CA HIS A 135 -10.23 -13.84 3.32
C HIS A 135 -9.67 -13.95 4.74
N LYS A 136 -8.84 -14.98 4.99
CA LYS A 136 -8.15 -15.14 6.27
C LYS A 136 -6.65 -15.01 6.05
N PHE A 137 -6.00 -14.20 6.86
CA PHE A 137 -4.56 -13.99 6.81
C PHE A 137 -3.96 -14.02 8.22
N GLU A 138 -2.68 -14.30 8.30
CA GLU A 138 -1.94 -14.31 9.55
C GLU A 138 -1.27 -12.96 9.78
N ALA A 139 -1.29 -12.46 11.02
CA ALA A 139 -0.54 -11.31 11.47
C ALA A 139 0.54 -11.79 12.45
N PRO A 140 1.79 -11.93 12.03
CA PRO A 140 2.87 -12.45 12.89
C PRO A 140 3.09 -11.60 14.15
N LYS A 141 3.54 -12.22 15.24
CA LYS A 141 3.89 -11.51 16.49
C LYS A 141 5.03 -10.51 16.27
N SER A 142 5.89 -10.72 15.27
CA SER A 142 6.98 -9.82 14.88
C SER A 142 6.52 -8.43 14.44
N TRP A 143 5.22 -8.26 14.10
CA TRP A 143 4.66 -6.95 13.76
C TRP A 143 4.33 -6.10 15.02
N SER A 144 4.59 -6.63 16.21
CA SER A 144 4.42 -5.85 17.46
C SER A 144 5.29 -4.59 17.43
N GLY A 145 4.68 -3.44 17.73
CA GLY A 145 5.34 -2.15 17.67
C GLY A 145 5.53 -1.59 16.26
N GLN A 146 4.91 -2.19 15.26
CA GLN A 146 4.88 -1.66 13.88
C GLN A 146 3.47 -1.17 13.52
N ARG A 147 3.34 -0.41 12.43
CA ARG A 147 2.06 -0.02 11.84
C ARG A 147 1.78 -0.93 10.66
N VAL A 148 0.53 -1.34 10.53
CA VAL A 148 0.07 -2.20 9.44
C VAL A 148 -1.05 -1.50 8.69
N LYS A 149 -0.82 -1.27 7.40
CA LYS A 149 -1.79 -0.65 6.49
C LYS A 149 -2.25 -1.67 5.47
N ILE A 150 -3.55 -1.69 5.17
CA ILE A 150 -4.11 -2.46 4.06
C ILE A 150 -4.40 -1.56 2.87
N TYR A 151 -3.91 -1.93 1.71
CA TYR A 151 -4.07 -1.21 0.46
C TYR A 151 -4.95 -1.97 -0.51
N PHE A 152 -5.80 -1.24 -1.21
CA PHE A 152 -6.57 -1.69 -2.35
C PHE A 152 -6.18 -0.86 -3.56
N ASP A 153 -5.62 -1.49 -4.58
CA ASP A 153 -5.17 -0.78 -5.78
C ASP A 153 -6.32 -0.38 -6.72
N GLY A 154 -7.51 -0.98 -6.53
CA GLY A 154 -8.75 -0.63 -7.22
C GLY A 154 -9.88 -1.61 -6.95
N VAL A 155 -11.05 -1.07 -6.62
CA VAL A 155 -12.29 -1.83 -6.36
C VAL A 155 -13.48 -1.08 -6.97
N MET A 156 -14.38 -1.77 -7.65
CA MET A 156 -15.54 -1.16 -8.31
C MET A 156 -16.84 -1.52 -7.57
N THR A 157 -17.50 -0.53 -6.89
CA THR A 157 -17.09 0.87 -6.66
C THR A 157 -17.08 1.22 -5.17
N ASP A 158 -18.26 1.34 -4.52
CA ASP A 158 -18.31 1.64 -3.07
C ASP A 158 -17.82 0.44 -2.27
N THR A 159 -16.86 0.70 -1.39
CA THR A 159 -16.15 -0.38 -0.69
C THR A 159 -16.11 -0.14 0.81
N GLU A 160 -16.70 -1.07 1.57
CA GLU A 160 -16.60 -1.15 3.02
C GLU A 160 -15.65 -2.28 3.40
N VAL A 161 -14.70 -1.99 4.28
CA VAL A 161 -13.65 -2.95 4.71
C VAL A 161 -13.75 -3.20 6.20
N LEU A 162 -13.81 -4.48 6.58
CA LEU A 162 -13.85 -4.91 7.98
C LEU A 162 -12.68 -5.86 8.27
N ILE A 163 -12.04 -5.64 9.40
CA ILE A 163 -11.03 -6.54 9.97
C ILE A 163 -11.59 -7.11 11.27
N ASN A 164 -11.70 -8.44 11.36
CA ASN A 164 -12.26 -9.14 12.54
C ASN A 164 -13.65 -8.60 12.94
N GLY A 165 -14.47 -8.21 11.95
CA GLY A 165 -15.82 -7.69 12.13
C GLY A 165 -15.89 -6.20 12.51
N LYS A 166 -14.78 -5.47 12.60
CA LYS A 166 -14.72 -4.04 12.88
C LYS A 166 -14.38 -3.26 11.63
N LEU A 167 -15.04 -2.12 11.41
CA LEU A 167 -14.74 -1.23 10.27
C LEU A 167 -13.29 -0.75 10.32
N ALA A 168 -12.63 -0.80 9.17
CA ALA A 168 -11.26 -0.31 9.00
C ALA A 168 -11.19 1.21 8.85
N GLY A 169 -12.26 1.82 8.36
CA GLY A 169 -12.39 3.25 8.14
C GLY A 169 -13.71 3.60 7.45
N GLU A 170 -13.81 4.81 6.96
CA GLU A 170 -14.96 5.26 6.17
C GLU A 170 -15.07 4.50 4.85
N MET A 171 -16.29 4.39 4.30
CA MET A 171 -16.53 3.76 3.01
C MET A 171 -15.75 4.49 1.93
N HIS A 172 -14.93 3.76 1.18
CA HIS A 172 -14.30 4.29 -0.02
C HIS A 172 -15.30 4.33 -1.18
N GLN A 173 -15.25 5.40 -1.97
CA GLN A 173 -16.06 5.58 -3.17
C GLN A 173 -15.18 5.90 -4.37
N GLY A 174 -15.48 5.25 -5.51
CA GLY A 174 -14.73 5.40 -6.76
C GLY A 174 -13.88 4.18 -7.11
N GLY A 175 -13.94 3.75 -8.38
CA GLY A 175 -13.37 2.49 -8.83
C GLY A 175 -11.90 2.55 -9.22
N PHE A 176 -11.36 3.72 -9.55
CA PHE A 176 -10.06 3.83 -10.23
C PHE A 176 -8.90 4.24 -9.33
N ASN A 177 -9.20 4.71 -8.12
CA ASN A 177 -8.21 5.20 -7.19
C ASN A 177 -7.78 4.12 -6.20
N ARG A 178 -6.46 4.11 -5.88
CA ARG A 178 -5.94 3.37 -4.74
C ARG A 178 -6.41 4.02 -3.45
N PHE A 179 -6.75 3.21 -2.46
CA PHE A 179 -7.02 3.65 -1.09
C PHE A 179 -6.39 2.71 -0.07
N CYS A 180 -6.26 3.19 1.17
CA CYS A 180 -5.71 2.40 2.26
C CYS A 180 -6.37 2.73 3.59
N TYR A 181 -6.27 1.78 4.51
CA TYR A 181 -6.65 1.95 5.92
C TYR A 181 -5.52 1.48 6.83
N ASP A 182 -5.29 2.19 7.91
CA ASP A 182 -4.47 1.69 9.01
C ASP A 182 -5.29 0.69 9.82
N ILE A 183 -4.83 -0.54 9.87
CA ILE A 183 -5.54 -1.64 10.53
C ILE A 183 -4.80 -2.16 11.78
N THR A 184 -3.76 -1.46 12.21
CA THR A 184 -2.87 -1.87 13.31
C THR A 184 -3.65 -2.32 14.54
N ASP A 185 -4.59 -1.48 15.00
CA ASP A 185 -5.34 -1.70 16.24
C ASP A 185 -6.51 -2.69 16.07
N LEU A 186 -6.78 -3.14 14.84
CA LEU A 186 -7.81 -4.12 14.51
C LEU A 186 -7.27 -5.56 14.44
N LEU A 187 -5.93 -5.72 14.42
CA LEU A 187 -5.28 -7.01 14.27
C LEU A 187 -5.12 -7.73 15.60
N THR A 188 -5.25 -9.05 15.54
CA THR A 188 -4.84 -9.96 16.61
C THR A 188 -3.52 -10.60 16.21
N LEU A 189 -2.41 -10.11 16.76
CA LEU A 189 -1.07 -10.60 16.44
C LEU A 189 -0.86 -12.06 16.90
N GLY A 190 -0.17 -12.82 16.07
CA GLY A 190 0.08 -14.26 16.28
C GLY A 190 -1.12 -15.15 16.02
N LYS A 191 -2.19 -14.62 15.40
CA LYS A 191 -3.42 -15.36 15.08
C LYS A 191 -3.86 -15.07 13.63
N LYS A 192 -4.79 -15.92 13.15
CA LYS A 192 -5.52 -15.64 11.89
C LYS A 192 -6.51 -14.51 12.11
N ASN A 193 -6.49 -13.55 11.22
CA ASN A 193 -7.42 -12.43 11.14
C ASN A 193 -8.35 -12.63 9.95
N THR A 194 -9.56 -12.10 10.03
CA THR A 194 -10.54 -12.15 8.95
C THR A 194 -10.67 -10.77 8.32
N LEU A 195 -10.43 -10.71 7.01
CA LEU A 195 -10.77 -9.58 6.16
C LEU A 195 -12.15 -9.87 5.54
N GLU A 196 -13.09 -8.94 5.68
CA GLU A 196 -14.33 -8.91 4.93
C GLU A 196 -14.40 -7.61 4.13
N VAL A 197 -14.74 -7.70 2.85
CA VAL A 197 -14.86 -6.55 1.95
C VAL A 197 -16.23 -6.60 1.30
N LYS A 198 -17.05 -5.55 1.51
CA LYS A 198 -18.34 -5.39 0.85
C LYS A 198 -18.20 -4.38 -0.26
N VAL A 199 -18.62 -4.75 -1.46
CA VAL A 199 -18.47 -3.95 -2.67
C VAL A 199 -19.83 -3.76 -3.32
N ALA A 200 -20.20 -2.52 -3.61
CA ALA A 200 -21.36 -2.22 -4.47
C ALA A 200 -20.88 -1.95 -5.90
N LYS A 201 -21.57 -2.53 -6.87
CA LYS A 201 -21.25 -2.37 -8.31
C LYS A 201 -21.41 -0.94 -8.78
N GLU A 202 -22.39 -0.21 -8.26
CA GLU A 202 -22.57 1.20 -8.50
C GLU A 202 -22.50 2.00 -7.20
N SER A 203 -22.03 3.23 -7.29
CA SER A 203 -21.86 4.08 -6.13
C SER A 203 -23.19 4.68 -5.65
N ALA A 204 -23.33 4.84 -4.33
CA ALA A 204 -24.39 5.67 -3.75
C ALA A 204 -24.18 7.16 -4.08
N ASN A 205 -22.99 7.55 -4.49
CA ASN A 205 -22.66 8.91 -4.90
C ASN A 205 -22.96 9.11 -6.41
N SER A 206 -23.95 9.93 -6.70
CA SER A 206 -24.40 10.20 -8.08
C SER A 206 -23.30 10.85 -8.95
N SER A 207 -22.38 11.63 -8.37
CA SER A 207 -21.27 12.25 -9.09
C SER A 207 -20.26 11.20 -9.57
N ILE A 208 -19.96 10.21 -8.75
CA ILE A 208 -19.11 9.08 -9.12
C ILE A 208 -19.75 8.24 -10.21
N ASN A 209 -21.04 7.90 -10.07
CA ASN A 209 -21.77 7.20 -11.12
C ASN A 209 -21.80 7.97 -12.43
N ALA A 210 -21.95 9.31 -12.39
CA ALA A 210 -21.89 10.12 -13.59
C ALA A 210 -20.51 10.08 -14.27
N ALA A 211 -19.44 10.06 -13.50
CA ALA A 211 -18.08 10.07 -14.01
C ALA A 211 -17.58 8.69 -14.44
N GLU A 212 -17.95 7.62 -13.72
CA GLU A 212 -17.31 6.31 -13.87
C GLU A 212 -18.25 5.23 -14.42
N ARG A 213 -19.59 5.37 -14.25
CA ARG A 213 -20.56 4.30 -14.55
C ARG A 213 -21.50 4.63 -15.71
N LYS A 214 -21.57 5.87 -16.18
CA LYS A 214 -22.39 6.28 -17.33
C LYS A 214 -21.54 6.42 -18.58
N ALA A 215 -21.27 5.32 -19.26
CA ALA A 215 -20.37 5.31 -20.39
C ALA A 215 -20.69 4.18 -21.37
N ASP A 216 -19.97 4.14 -22.49
CA ASP A 216 -20.18 3.22 -23.58
C ASP A 216 -19.31 1.95 -23.43
N TRP A 217 -19.36 1.34 -22.26
CA TRP A 217 -18.67 0.09 -21.92
C TRP A 217 -19.46 -0.78 -20.94
N TRP A 218 -19.03 -2.02 -20.75
CA TRP A 218 -19.57 -2.93 -19.75
C TRP A 218 -19.15 -2.47 -18.34
N LEU A 219 -20.13 -2.39 -17.44
CA LEU A 219 -19.90 -2.09 -16.04
C LEU A 219 -19.61 -3.38 -15.28
N TYR A 220 -18.40 -3.47 -14.78
CA TYR A 220 -17.98 -4.58 -13.94
C TYR A 220 -17.95 -4.17 -12.48
N GLY A 221 -18.10 -5.17 -11.59
CA GLY A 221 -17.96 -5.03 -10.15
C GLY A 221 -16.75 -5.79 -9.61
N GLY A 222 -16.38 -5.51 -8.37
CA GLY A 222 -15.44 -6.32 -7.62
C GLY A 222 -14.05 -5.77 -7.42
N ILE A 223 -13.24 -6.58 -6.74
CA ILE A 223 -11.82 -6.29 -6.45
C ILE A 223 -11.01 -6.69 -7.68
N TYR A 224 -10.77 -5.75 -8.58
CA TYR A 224 -10.15 -6.02 -9.88
C TYR A 224 -8.65 -5.71 -9.93
N ARG A 225 -8.11 -5.11 -8.85
CA ARG A 225 -6.66 -4.86 -8.67
C ARG A 225 -6.18 -5.43 -7.34
N PRO A 226 -4.86 -5.55 -7.14
CA PRO A 226 -4.29 -6.18 -5.96
C PRO A 226 -4.73 -5.58 -4.62
N VAL A 227 -4.80 -6.47 -3.62
CA VAL A 227 -4.95 -6.14 -2.19
C VAL A 227 -3.70 -6.61 -1.45
N TRP A 228 -3.08 -5.72 -0.67
CA TRP A 228 -1.83 -6.02 0.01
C TRP A 228 -1.67 -5.26 1.32
N LEU A 229 -0.85 -5.78 2.20
CA LEU A 229 -0.46 -5.15 3.46
C LEU A 229 0.89 -4.47 3.31
N GLU A 230 1.05 -3.34 3.99
CA GLU A 230 2.33 -2.69 4.22
C GLU A 230 2.61 -2.66 5.71
N VAL A 231 3.77 -3.17 6.10
CA VAL A 231 4.22 -3.18 7.49
C VAL A 231 5.38 -2.22 7.61
N VAL A 232 5.20 -1.17 8.43
CA VAL A 232 6.17 -0.08 8.57
C VAL A 232 6.47 0.21 10.05
N PRO A 233 7.64 0.79 10.38
CA PRO A 233 7.93 1.26 11.73
C PRO A 233 6.91 2.28 12.23
N GLN A 234 6.83 2.47 13.57
CA GLN A 234 5.97 3.51 14.18
C GLN A 234 6.31 4.91 13.68
N VAL A 235 7.58 5.17 13.41
CA VAL A 235 8.03 6.42 12.78
C VAL A 235 8.51 6.09 11.38
N HIS A 236 7.85 6.65 10.39
CA HIS A 236 8.16 6.39 8.98
C HIS A 236 7.77 7.60 8.10
N ILE A 237 8.23 7.59 6.88
CA ILE A 237 7.81 8.56 5.86
C ILE A 237 6.40 8.16 5.39
N GLU A 238 5.42 9.02 5.64
CA GLU A 238 4.04 8.83 5.20
C GLU A 238 3.86 9.25 3.74
N HIS A 239 4.32 10.46 3.43
CA HIS A 239 4.27 11.03 2.10
C HIS A 239 5.56 11.75 1.76
N PHE A 240 5.93 11.66 0.50
CA PHE A 240 6.94 12.56 -0.07
C PHE A 240 6.49 13.05 -1.44
N VAL A 241 6.78 14.32 -1.71
CA VAL A 241 6.53 14.96 -2.98
C VAL A 241 7.86 15.45 -3.55
N LEU A 242 8.14 15.08 -4.79
CA LEU A 242 9.32 15.50 -5.52
C LEU A 242 8.89 16.40 -6.67
N ASN A 243 9.52 17.54 -6.78
CA ASN A 243 9.33 18.47 -7.87
C ASN A 243 10.68 18.84 -8.46
N ALA A 244 10.81 18.73 -9.78
CA ALA A 244 12.02 19.13 -10.50
C ALA A 244 11.62 19.85 -11.79
N ASP A 245 12.25 20.97 -12.08
CA ASP A 245 12.00 21.72 -13.29
C ASP A 245 13.15 21.60 -14.31
N GLN A 246 12.91 22.10 -15.51
CA GLN A 246 13.87 22.07 -16.62
C GLN A 246 15.13 22.93 -16.37
N HIS A 247 15.11 23.80 -15.38
CA HIS A 247 16.23 24.65 -15.00
C HIS A 247 17.11 24.04 -13.90
N GLY A 248 16.82 22.79 -13.51
CA GLY A 248 17.55 22.04 -12.48
C GLY A 248 17.16 22.39 -11.06
N LYS A 249 16.06 23.12 -10.83
CA LYS A 249 15.51 23.32 -9.49
C LYS A 249 14.87 22.02 -9.00
N PHE A 250 15.33 21.53 -7.89
CA PHE A 250 14.81 20.32 -7.22
C PHE A 250 14.24 20.69 -5.86
N GLN A 251 13.04 20.22 -5.57
CA GLN A 251 12.37 20.37 -4.29
C GLN A 251 11.83 19.01 -3.84
N ALA A 252 12.09 18.66 -2.58
CA ALA A 252 11.52 17.49 -1.94
C ALA A 252 10.79 17.94 -0.67
N SER A 253 9.53 17.52 -0.53
CA SER A 253 8.73 17.66 0.69
C SER A 253 8.47 16.29 1.26
N CYS A 254 8.68 16.12 2.57
CA CYS A 254 8.52 14.85 3.25
C CYS A 254 7.61 15.03 4.46
N GLU A 255 6.55 14.23 4.51
CA GLU A 255 5.66 14.14 5.66
C GLU A 255 5.98 12.87 6.45
N MET A 256 6.19 13.04 7.76
CA MET A 256 6.53 11.96 8.68
C MET A 256 5.30 11.56 9.49
N TYR A 257 5.07 10.25 9.63
CA TYR A 257 4.16 9.72 10.62
C TYR A 257 4.90 9.46 11.94
N GLY A 258 4.24 9.77 13.08
CA GLY A 258 4.80 9.55 14.42
C GLY A 258 5.73 10.67 14.90
N ASP A 259 6.31 10.49 16.11
CA ASP A 259 7.25 11.45 16.68
C ASP A 259 8.62 11.31 16.02
N ALA A 260 8.93 12.19 15.10
CA ALA A 260 10.20 12.21 14.38
C ALA A 260 11.36 12.87 15.15
N LYS A 261 11.17 13.22 16.44
CA LYS A 261 12.23 13.81 17.26
C LYS A 261 13.42 12.85 17.37
N GLY A 262 14.62 13.35 17.05
CA GLY A 262 15.84 12.57 17.05
C GLY A 262 16.12 11.77 15.76
N TYR A 263 15.23 11.85 14.77
CA TYR A 263 15.46 11.28 13.45
C TYR A 263 16.13 12.27 12.50
N GLU A 264 16.89 11.76 11.55
CA GLU A 264 17.49 12.53 10.45
C GLU A 264 16.92 12.06 9.13
N LEU A 265 16.57 13.00 8.28
CA LEU A 265 16.14 12.74 6.90
C LEU A 265 17.33 12.90 5.96
N HIS A 266 17.68 11.84 5.25
CA HIS A 266 18.79 11.83 4.30
C HIS A 266 18.27 11.86 2.85
N VAL A 267 18.63 12.89 2.11
CA VAL A 267 18.25 13.04 0.70
C VAL A 267 19.48 12.95 -0.19
N SER A 268 19.50 12.01 -1.14
CA SER A 268 20.55 11.92 -2.14
C SER A 268 19.96 11.86 -3.55
N VAL A 269 20.53 12.62 -4.45
CA VAL A 269 20.15 12.68 -5.86
C VAL A 269 21.33 12.18 -6.68
N ARG A 270 21.10 11.17 -7.53
CA ARG A 270 22.15 10.64 -8.42
C ARG A 270 21.69 10.75 -9.87
N GLY A 271 22.54 11.31 -10.70
CA GLY A 271 22.37 11.23 -12.16
C GLY A 271 22.58 9.77 -12.63
N LEU A 272 21.81 9.34 -13.61
CA LEU A 272 22.14 8.14 -14.39
C LEU A 272 23.15 8.54 -15.45
N LYS A 273 24.27 7.82 -15.52
CA LYS A 273 25.24 7.91 -16.64
C LYS A 273 24.67 7.16 -17.83
#